data_c4dfc80cf0ac7ea16ee9108a8d9ccd26
#
_entry.id   c4dfc80cf0ac7ea16ee9108a8d9ccd26
#
_cell.length_a   1.000
_cell.length_b   1.000
_cell.length_c   1.000
_cell.angle_alpha   90.00
_cell.angle_beta   90.00
_cell.angle_gamma   90.00
#
_symmetry.space_group_name_H-M   'P 1'
#
loop_
_entity.id
_entity.type
_entity.pdbx_description
1 polymer ?
#
loop_
_entity_poly.entity_id
_entity_poly.type
_entity_poly.pdbx_seq_one_letter_code
_entity_poly.pdbx_strand_id
1 'polypeptide(L)'
;MLASSCVSTNYLPSRIYLLSPPKTQDHLLIFLPGRRSGIHAFESHGTLDILRSSGIQADCVSVDATLSYYTDRVLVDRLETDVFKKAEITGYKNYWFIGNSLGALGAIFYAQTHPGKIKGIILLGPYLGEGPVPDEIQKSGGLLKWEPNMDPGKDSIQDAWVFLRNCITDSTGNFPTIVFLAGQDDRYHQIHSLVAEALPADRVFWAPSRHDWVAWKAAFSEFLHSETAKKLFSKQTLQQPK
;
A
#
# COMPACT_ATOMS: atom_id res chain seq x y z
N MET A 1 32.94 0.64 -15.27
CA MET A 1 32.00 1.76 -15.16
C MET A 1 30.65 1.29 -15.66
N LEU A 2 29.72 0.98 -14.76
CA LEU A 2 28.34 0.67 -15.15
C LEU A 2 27.64 2.03 -15.34
N ALA A 3 27.26 2.31 -16.58
CA ALA A 3 26.45 3.46 -16.90
C ALA A 3 25.12 3.35 -16.12
N SER A 4 24.95 4.17 -15.11
CA SER A 4 23.67 4.40 -14.48
C SER A 4 22.78 5.01 -15.55
N SER A 5 21.89 4.22 -16.16
CA SER A 5 20.85 4.75 -17.03
C SER A 5 19.99 5.66 -16.18
N CYS A 6 20.10 6.96 -16.41
CA CYS A 6 19.24 7.96 -15.79
C CYS A 6 17.82 7.68 -16.27
N VAL A 7 17.02 6.98 -15.47
CA VAL A 7 15.60 6.77 -15.76
C VAL A 7 14.92 8.13 -15.65
N SER A 8 14.30 8.58 -16.74
CA SER A 8 13.57 9.84 -16.74
C SER A 8 12.36 9.74 -15.81
N THR A 9 12.26 10.63 -14.84
CA THR A 9 11.13 10.72 -13.90
C THR A 9 10.01 11.67 -14.37
N ASN A 10 10.07 12.11 -15.63
CA ASN A 10 9.08 13.04 -16.22
C ASN A 10 7.72 12.39 -16.50
N TYR A 11 7.64 11.07 -16.49
CA TYR A 11 6.42 10.28 -16.69
C TYR A 11 6.53 8.97 -15.91
N LEU A 12 5.44 8.56 -15.25
CA LEU A 12 5.36 7.28 -14.54
C LEU A 12 4.68 6.23 -15.42
N PRO A 13 5.43 5.26 -15.98
CA PRO A 13 4.84 4.18 -16.78
C PRO A 13 3.83 3.39 -15.96
N SER A 14 2.70 3.08 -16.56
CA SER A 14 1.64 2.31 -15.91
C SER A 14 1.02 1.30 -16.88
N ARG A 15 0.54 0.16 -16.34
CA ARG A 15 -0.17 -0.88 -17.06
C ARG A 15 -1.47 -1.21 -16.37
N ILE A 16 -2.57 -1.11 -17.12
CA ILE A 16 -3.90 -1.39 -16.62
C ILE A 16 -4.25 -2.85 -16.91
N TYR A 17 -4.85 -3.51 -15.93
CA TYR A 17 -5.39 -4.87 -16.02
C TYR A 17 -6.88 -4.82 -15.69
N LEU A 18 -7.71 -4.98 -16.72
CA LEU A 18 -9.15 -5.12 -16.56
C LEU A 18 -9.44 -6.58 -16.18
N LEU A 19 -9.93 -6.82 -14.98
CA LEU A 19 -10.13 -8.18 -14.46
C LEU A 19 -11.52 -8.73 -14.76
N SER A 20 -12.46 -7.87 -15.19
CA SER A 20 -13.81 -8.26 -15.63
C SER A 20 -14.28 -7.39 -16.80
N PRO A 21 -14.91 -7.96 -17.87
CA PRO A 21 -15.61 -7.18 -18.90
C PRO A 21 -17.08 -6.97 -18.51
N PRO A 22 -17.74 -5.93 -19.07
CA PRO A 22 -17.28 -4.58 -19.26
C PRO A 22 -17.44 -3.75 -17.98
N LYS A 23 -16.60 -2.78 -17.83
CA LYS A 23 -16.56 -1.70 -16.85
C LYS A 23 -17.80 -1.51 -15.95
N THR A 24 -17.78 -2.11 -14.77
CA THR A 24 -18.70 -1.76 -13.69
C THR A 24 -18.01 -1.88 -12.34
N GLN A 25 -16.66 -1.79 -12.33
CA GLN A 25 -15.92 -1.91 -11.10
C GLN A 25 -15.83 -0.56 -10.42
N ASP A 26 -16.27 -0.49 -9.17
CA ASP A 26 -16.13 0.71 -8.35
C ASP A 26 -14.71 0.84 -7.77
N HIS A 27 -13.94 -0.26 -7.75
CA HIS A 27 -12.62 -0.33 -7.13
C HIS A 27 -11.49 -0.36 -8.16
N LEU A 28 -10.47 0.49 -7.95
CA LEU A 28 -9.20 0.42 -8.63
C LEU A 28 -8.08 0.12 -7.62
N LEU A 29 -7.33 -0.95 -7.85
CA LEU A 29 -6.17 -1.35 -7.07
C LEU A 29 -4.90 -0.84 -7.75
N ILE A 30 -4.13 0.00 -7.08
CA ILE A 30 -2.90 0.58 -7.59
C ILE A 30 -1.72 -0.15 -6.97
N PHE A 31 -1.00 -0.90 -7.81
CA PHE A 31 0.15 -1.70 -7.40
C PHE A 31 1.44 -0.87 -7.48
N LEU A 32 2.06 -0.66 -6.33
CA LEU A 32 3.36 0.00 -6.18
C LEU A 32 4.44 -1.04 -5.89
N PRO A 33 5.39 -1.26 -6.82
CA PRO A 33 6.42 -2.29 -6.69
C PRO A 33 7.50 -1.90 -5.66
N GLY A 34 8.22 -2.92 -5.19
CA GLY A 34 9.40 -2.74 -4.36
C GLY A 34 10.61 -2.20 -5.14
N ARG A 35 11.67 -1.84 -4.42
CA ARG A 35 12.86 -1.13 -4.91
C ARG A 35 13.51 -1.71 -6.18
N ARG A 36 13.50 -3.04 -6.35
CA ARG A 36 14.13 -3.74 -7.48
C ARG A 36 13.12 -4.44 -8.38
N SER A 37 11.88 -4.08 -8.23
CA SER A 37 10.76 -4.63 -8.98
C SER A 37 10.28 -3.60 -10.00
N GLY A 38 9.84 -4.06 -11.16
CA GLY A 38 9.28 -3.21 -12.20
C GLY A 38 7.78 -3.38 -12.34
N ILE A 39 7.22 -2.76 -13.35
CA ILE A 39 5.79 -2.73 -13.67
C ILE A 39 5.13 -4.12 -13.78
N HIS A 40 5.89 -5.14 -14.15
CA HIS A 40 5.40 -6.52 -14.32
C HIS A 40 5.53 -7.39 -13.07
N ALA A 41 6.08 -6.87 -11.96
CA ALA A 41 6.38 -7.69 -10.79
C ALA A 41 5.17 -8.44 -10.24
N PHE A 42 4.05 -7.77 -10.08
CA PHE A 42 2.84 -8.39 -9.56
C PHE A 42 2.23 -9.42 -10.52
N GLU A 43 2.27 -9.15 -11.83
CA GLU A 43 1.82 -10.08 -12.87
C GLU A 43 2.72 -11.33 -12.92
N SER A 44 4.03 -11.14 -13.02
CA SER A 44 5.00 -12.25 -13.16
C SER A 44 5.04 -13.17 -11.94
N HIS A 45 4.68 -12.68 -10.78
CA HIS A 45 4.55 -13.48 -9.56
C HIS A 45 3.13 -14.04 -9.32
N GLY A 46 2.20 -13.87 -10.26
CA GLY A 46 0.86 -14.45 -10.20
C GLY A 46 -0.10 -13.77 -9.23
N THR A 47 0.19 -12.56 -8.78
CA THR A 47 -0.67 -11.81 -7.84
C THR A 47 -2.02 -11.47 -8.47
N LEU A 48 -2.05 -11.18 -9.79
CA LEU A 48 -3.28 -10.91 -10.52
C LEU A 48 -4.18 -12.13 -10.65
N ASP A 49 -3.60 -13.34 -10.73
CA ASP A 49 -4.38 -14.57 -10.79
C ASP A 49 -5.00 -14.90 -9.43
N ILE A 50 -4.29 -14.62 -8.34
CA ILE A 50 -4.84 -14.71 -6.98
C ILE A 50 -6.03 -13.76 -6.83
N LEU A 51 -5.90 -12.52 -7.29
CA LEU A 51 -7.00 -11.56 -7.24
C LEU A 51 -8.20 -12.00 -8.08
N ARG A 52 -7.98 -12.51 -9.30
CA ARG A 52 -9.07 -13.05 -10.13
C ARG A 52 -9.80 -14.21 -9.46
N SER A 53 -9.05 -15.14 -8.83
CA SER A 53 -9.63 -16.31 -8.17
C SER A 53 -10.39 -15.97 -6.88
N SER A 54 -10.08 -14.85 -6.23
CA SER A 54 -10.75 -14.42 -5.00
C SER A 54 -12.21 -13.96 -5.20
N GLY A 55 -12.58 -13.64 -6.45
CA GLY A 55 -13.92 -13.11 -6.76
C GLY A 55 -14.10 -11.61 -6.43
N ILE A 56 -13.07 -10.94 -5.94
CA ILE A 56 -13.11 -9.50 -5.66
C ILE A 56 -13.24 -8.73 -6.98
N GLN A 57 -14.23 -7.86 -7.03
CA GLN A 57 -14.56 -7.07 -8.21
C GLN A 57 -13.76 -5.75 -8.20
N ALA A 58 -12.59 -5.78 -8.81
CA ALA A 58 -11.71 -4.61 -8.92
C ALA A 58 -10.87 -4.69 -10.20
N ASP A 59 -10.58 -3.55 -10.80
CA ASP A 59 -9.54 -3.43 -11.81
C ASP A 59 -8.21 -3.06 -11.16
N CYS A 60 -7.11 -3.26 -11.89
CA CYS A 60 -5.78 -2.99 -11.37
C CYS A 60 -4.98 -2.09 -12.31
N VAL A 61 -4.11 -1.29 -11.73
CA VAL A 61 -3.05 -0.59 -12.43
C VAL A 61 -1.72 -0.85 -11.72
N SER A 62 -0.72 -1.35 -12.44
CA SER A 62 0.65 -1.45 -11.93
C SER A 62 1.48 -0.30 -12.49
N VAL A 63 2.36 0.26 -11.68
CA VAL A 63 3.23 1.38 -12.06
C VAL A 63 4.70 0.99 -12.00
N ASP A 64 5.54 1.66 -12.77
CA ASP A 64 7.00 1.45 -12.77
C ASP A 64 7.71 2.46 -11.86
N ALA A 65 7.35 2.46 -10.58
CA ALA A 65 7.90 3.37 -9.57
C ALA A 65 9.29 2.90 -9.12
N THR A 66 10.32 3.19 -9.93
CA THR A 66 11.72 2.90 -9.59
C THR A 66 12.23 3.83 -8.48
N LEU A 67 13.40 3.50 -7.90
CA LEU A 67 13.98 4.27 -6.78
C LEU A 67 14.15 5.77 -7.11
N SER A 68 14.39 6.13 -8.38
CA SER A 68 14.56 7.53 -8.79
C SER A 68 13.34 8.39 -8.49
N TYR A 69 12.12 7.88 -8.60
CA TYR A 69 10.91 8.66 -8.24
C TYR A 69 10.87 9.05 -6.76
N TYR A 70 11.46 8.22 -5.90
CA TYR A 70 11.57 8.50 -4.46
C TYR A 70 12.71 9.49 -4.15
N THR A 71 13.89 9.28 -4.74
CA THR A 71 15.05 10.14 -4.52
C THR A 71 14.85 11.55 -5.08
N ASP A 72 14.18 11.65 -6.22
CA ASP A 72 13.86 12.93 -6.87
C ASP A 72 12.60 13.58 -6.26
N ARG A 73 11.91 12.89 -5.32
CA ARG A 73 10.69 13.34 -4.62
C ARG A 73 9.53 13.68 -5.55
N VAL A 74 9.42 13.00 -6.68
CA VAL A 74 8.38 13.25 -7.69
C VAL A 74 7.29 12.16 -7.74
N LEU A 75 7.41 11.09 -6.94
CA LEU A 75 6.49 9.96 -6.98
C LEU A 75 5.03 10.39 -6.82
N VAL A 76 4.76 11.22 -5.83
CA VAL A 76 3.40 11.66 -5.49
C VAL A 76 2.77 12.44 -6.65
N ASP A 77 3.50 13.41 -7.20
CA ASP A 77 3.03 14.22 -8.34
C ASP A 77 2.83 13.38 -9.60
N ARG A 78 3.69 12.38 -9.81
CA ARG A 78 3.57 11.45 -10.94
C ARG A 78 2.38 10.51 -10.79
N LEU A 79 2.15 9.96 -9.59
CA LEU A 79 0.95 9.16 -9.31
C LEU A 79 -0.31 9.98 -9.58
N GLU A 80 -0.38 11.20 -9.06
CA GLU A 80 -1.51 12.10 -9.29
C GLU A 80 -1.74 12.37 -10.78
N THR A 81 -0.68 12.76 -11.49
CA THR A 81 -0.79 13.20 -12.89
C THR A 81 -1.00 12.04 -13.86
N ASP A 82 -0.24 10.95 -13.69
CA ASP A 82 -0.15 9.87 -14.68
C ASP A 82 -1.09 8.71 -14.41
N VAL A 83 -1.61 8.58 -13.17
CA VAL A 83 -2.49 7.48 -12.77
C VAL A 83 -3.87 8.02 -12.35
N PHE A 84 -3.95 8.84 -11.29
CA PHE A 84 -5.23 9.20 -10.71
C PHE A 84 -6.08 10.08 -11.63
N LYS A 85 -5.54 11.12 -12.26
CA LYS A 85 -6.28 11.96 -13.21
C LYS A 85 -6.87 11.15 -14.36
N LYS A 86 -6.18 10.11 -14.82
CA LYS A 86 -6.70 9.21 -15.86
C LYS A 86 -7.77 8.27 -15.29
N ALA A 87 -7.57 7.76 -14.08
CA ALA A 87 -8.53 6.87 -13.41
C ALA A 87 -9.85 7.58 -13.07
N GLU A 88 -9.81 8.85 -12.69
CA GLU A 88 -11.01 9.67 -12.41
C GLU A 88 -11.92 9.79 -13.63
N ILE A 89 -11.35 10.01 -14.81
CA ILE A 89 -12.10 10.07 -16.08
C ILE A 89 -12.83 8.74 -16.35
N THR A 90 -12.31 7.63 -15.85
CA THR A 90 -12.89 6.31 -16.05
C THR A 90 -14.03 5.96 -15.10
N GLY A 91 -14.22 6.75 -14.02
CA GLY A 91 -15.35 6.66 -13.11
C GLY A 91 -15.19 5.70 -11.93
N TYR A 92 -13.97 5.30 -11.58
CA TYR A 92 -13.71 4.57 -10.32
C TYR A 92 -14.04 5.46 -9.11
N LYS A 93 -14.59 4.84 -8.06
CA LYS A 93 -15.02 5.52 -6.83
C LYS A 93 -14.11 5.25 -5.64
N ASN A 94 -13.47 4.09 -5.64
CA ASN A 94 -12.68 3.61 -4.51
C ASN A 94 -11.27 3.24 -4.98
N TYR A 95 -10.29 3.95 -4.49
CA TYR A 95 -8.87 3.74 -4.80
C TYR A 95 -8.19 3.04 -3.64
N TRP A 96 -7.45 1.98 -3.94
CA TRP A 96 -6.69 1.20 -2.98
C TRP A 96 -5.25 1.09 -3.43
N PHE A 97 -4.32 1.23 -2.51
CA PHE A 97 -2.93 0.88 -2.79
C PHE A 97 -2.62 -0.54 -2.34
N ILE A 98 -1.81 -1.24 -3.14
CA ILE A 98 -1.11 -2.47 -2.77
C ILE A 98 0.37 -2.16 -2.93
N GLY A 99 1.00 -1.79 -1.83
CA GLY A 99 2.40 -1.39 -1.81
C GLY A 99 3.30 -2.53 -1.35
N ASN A 100 4.24 -2.92 -2.20
CA ASN A 100 5.23 -3.93 -1.86
C ASN A 100 6.54 -3.27 -1.39
N SER A 101 7.04 -3.62 -0.21
CA SER A 101 8.31 -3.13 0.34
C SER A 101 8.40 -1.59 0.25
N LEU A 102 9.31 -1.03 -0.55
CA LEU A 102 9.41 0.42 -0.79
C LEU A 102 8.11 1.02 -1.35
N GLY A 103 7.37 0.26 -2.16
CA GLY A 103 6.08 0.69 -2.69
C GLY A 103 5.03 0.96 -1.62
N ALA A 104 5.10 0.27 -0.47
CA ALA A 104 4.24 0.54 0.67
C ALA A 104 4.50 1.94 1.26
N LEU A 105 5.77 2.34 1.38
CA LEU A 105 6.13 3.68 1.80
C LEU A 105 5.63 4.74 0.80
N GLY A 106 5.73 4.47 -0.50
CA GLY A 106 5.20 5.34 -1.55
C GLY A 106 3.69 5.52 -1.46
N ALA A 107 2.95 4.46 -1.15
CA ALA A 107 1.51 4.51 -0.92
C ALA A 107 1.15 5.41 0.27
N ILE A 108 1.92 5.32 1.36
CA ILE A 108 1.76 6.17 2.54
C ILE A 108 2.01 7.64 2.18
N PHE A 109 3.10 7.95 1.48
CA PHE A 109 3.41 9.32 1.07
C PHE A 109 2.31 9.94 0.21
N TYR A 110 1.76 9.17 -0.73
CA TYR A 110 0.65 9.68 -1.53
C TYR A 110 -0.60 9.93 -0.67
N ALA A 111 -0.98 8.98 0.19
CA ALA A 111 -2.18 9.11 1.01
C ALA A 111 -2.10 10.26 2.02
N GLN A 112 -0.91 10.57 2.55
CA GLN A 112 -0.69 11.73 3.42
C GLN A 112 -0.99 13.06 2.74
N THR A 113 -0.61 13.18 1.46
CA THR A 113 -0.76 14.43 0.71
C THR A 113 -2.13 14.58 0.05
N HIS A 114 -2.92 13.48 -0.01
CA HIS A 114 -4.26 13.45 -0.61
C HIS A 114 -5.30 12.86 0.36
N PRO A 115 -5.64 13.60 1.45
CA PRO A 115 -6.59 13.13 2.45
C PRO A 115 -7.94 12.75 1.85
N GLY A 116 -8.50 11.62 2.28
CA GLY A 116 -9.81 11.14 1.86
C GLY A 116 -9.87 10.53 0.44
N LYS A 117 -8.79 10.62 -0.36
CA LYS A 117 -8.76 10.07 -1.73
C LYS A 117 -8.60 8.55 -1.74
N ILE A 118 -7.85 8.00 -0.80
CA ILE A 118 -7.52 6.57 -0.72
C ILE A 118 -8.42 5.89 0.32
N LYS A 119 -9.10 4.81 -0.08
CA LYS A 119 -9.96 4.01 0.81
C LYS A 119 -9.17 3.07 1.71
N GLY A 120 -8.07 2.53 1.21
CA GLY A 120 -7.20 1.69 2.02
C GLY A 120 -5.84 1.43 1.39
N ILE A 121 -4.92 0.97 2.22
CA ILE A 121 -3.56 0.61 1.86
C ILE A 121 -3.29 -0.80 2.36
N ILE A 122 -2.96 -1.69 1.44
CA ILE A 122 -2.48 -3.04 1.71
C ILE A 122 -0.96 -2.99 1.71
N LEU A 123 -0.38 -3.09 2.89
CA LEU A 123 1.06 -3.06 3.12
C LEU A 123 1.62 -4.48 2.95
N LEU A 124 2.37 -4.72 1.89
CA LEU A 124 2.90 -6.04 1.52
C LEU A 124 4.41 -6.10 1.83
N GLY A 125 4.79 -6.61 2.99
CA GLY A 125 6.16 -6.59 3.51
C GLY A 125 6.75 -5.16 3.51
N PRO A 126 6.13 -4.18 4.18
CA PRO A 126 6.46 -2.78 3.97
C PRO A 126 7.88 -2.43 4.42
N TYR A 127 8.56 -1.57 3.65
CA TYR A 127 9.73 -0.84 4.14
C TYR A 127 9.26 0.44 4.84
N LEU A 128 9.49 0.53 6.14
CA LEU A 128 9.06 1.65 6.99
C LEU A 128 10.26 2.38 7.64
N GLY A 129 11.42 2.31 6.98
CA GLY A 129 12.66 2.85 7.52
C GLY A 129 13.35 1.90 8.51
N GLU A 130 14.58 2.22 8.80
CA GLU A 130 15.43 1.60 9.84
C GLU A 130 16.03 2.74 10.67
N GLY A 131 16.48 2.45 11.90
CA GLY A 131 17.14 3.43 12.75
C GLY A 131 16.24 4.07 13.81
N PRO A 132 16.40 5.37 14.12
CA PRO A 132 15.90 5.92 15.38
C PRO A 132 14.37 5.87 15.54
N VAL A 133 13.59 6.06 14.49
CA VAL A 133 12.12 6.14 14.62
C VAL A 133 11.49 4.81 15.06
N PRO A 134 11.75 3.65 14.40
CA PRO A 134 11.28 2.37 14.92
C PRO A 134 11.79 2.05 16.33
N ASP A 135 13.04 2.41 16.65
CA ASP A 135 13.62 2.20 17.97
C ASP A 135 12.90 3.02 19.05
N GLU A 136 12.53 4.26 18.76
CA GLU A 136 11.74 5.11 19.66
C GLU A 136 10.34 4.52 19.89
N ILE A 137 9.68 4.07 18.82
CA ILE A 137 8.35 3.42 18.90
C ILE A 137 8.44 2.18 19.82
N GLN A 138 9.46 1.35 19.63
CA GLN A 138 9.67 0.17 20.46
C GLN A 138 9.91 0.53 21.92
N LYS A 139 10.77 1.52 22.20
CA LYS A 139 11.08 1.99 23.57
C LYS A 139 9.84 2.60 24.26
N SER A 140 8.93 3.19 23.50
CA SER A 140 7.67 3.74 24.02
C SER A 140 6.64 2.67 24.36
N GLY A 141 6.93 1.40 24.04
CA GLY A 141 6.02 0.28 24.25
C GLY A 141 4.97 0.13 23.14
N GLY A 142 5.31 0.50 21.92
CA GLY A 142 4.53 0.29 20.70
C GLY A 142 3.96 1.57 20.08
N LEU A 143 3.46 1.43 18.83
CA LEU A 143 3.04 2.55 17.99
C LEU A 143 1.94 3.41 18.63
N LEU A 144 1.00 2.80 19.33
CA LEU A 144 -0.12 3.54 19.94
C LEU A 144 0.27 4.34 21.19
N LYS A 145 1.41 4.02 21.82
CA LYS A 145 1.94 4.75 22.97
C LYS A 145 3.04 5.74 22.59
N TRP A 146 3.51 5.69 21.35
CA TRP A 146 4.58 6.56 20.90
C TRP A 146 4.08 7.99 20.69
N GLU A 147 4.78 8.94 21.27
CA GLU A 147 4.54 10.38 21.10
C GLU A 147 5.74 10.98 20.39
N PRO A 148 5.63 11.22 19.07
CA PRO A 148 6.74 11.74 18.30
C PRO A 148 7.07 13.17 18.70
N ASN A 149 8.36 13.48 18.82
CA ASN A 149 8.82 14.86 18.92
C ASN A 149 8.75 15.47 17.50
N MET A 150 7.62 16.11 17.20
CA MET A 150 7.30 16.56 15.85
C MET A 150 8.12 17.77 15.45
N ASP A 151 8.97 17.61 14.44
CA ASP A 151 9.41 18.69 13.57
C ASP A 151 8.92 18.34 12.15
N PRO A 152 7.68 18.72 11.80
CA PRO A 152 7.00 18.24 10.59
C PRO A 152 7.80 18.56 9.33
N GLY A 153 7.96 17.56 8.46
CA GLY A 153 8.65 17.71 7.18
C GLY A 153 10.17 17.57 7.22
N LYS A 154 10.79 17.35 8.40
CA LYS A 154 12.22 17.05 8.49
C LYS A 154 12.56 15.59 8.30
N ASP A 155 11.68 14.69 8.75
CA ASP A 155 11.87 13.25 8.61
C ASP A 155 10.63 12.60 7.99
N SER A 156 10.71 12.27 6.71
CA SER A 156 9.62 11.62 5.98
C SER A 156 9.27 10.22 6.51
N ILE A 157 10.20 9.54 7.17
CA ILE A 157 9.93 8.25 7.83
C ILE A 157 9.10 8.47 9.10
N GLN A 158 9.46 9.46 9.92
CA GLN A 158 8.68 9.82 11.09
C GLN A 158 7.24 10.22 10.71
N ASP A 159 7.10 11.05 9.67
CA ASP A 159 5.79 11.46 9.16
C ASP A 159 4.96 10.25 8.71
N ALA A 160 5.58 9.27 8.05
CA ALA A 160 4.91 8.03 7.64
C ALA A 160 4.40 7.21 8.83
N TRP A 161 5.17 7.11 9.91
CA TRP A 161 4.73 6.43 11.15
C TRP A 161 3.59 7.17 11.85
N VAL A 162 3.66 8.49 11.91
CA VAL A 162 2.55 9.33 12.44
C VAL A 162 1.29 9.10 11.64
N PHE A 163 1.40 9.08 10.31
CA PHE A 163 0.25 8.82 9.44
C PHE A 163 -0.33 7.42 9.66
N LEU A 164 0.50 6.38 9.76
CA LEU A 164 0.04 5.02 10.07
C LEU A 164 -0.70 4.97 11.41
N ARG A 165 -0.14 5.60 12.46
CA ARG A 165 -0.82 5.70 13.75
C ARG A 165 -2.19 6.35 13.62
N ASN A 166 -2.29 7.47 12.87
CA ASN A 166 -3.55 8.16 12.64
C ASN A 166 -4.56 7.26 11.88
N CYS A 167 -4.11 6.53 10.86
CA CYS A 167 -4.95 5.56 10.15
C CYS A 167 -5.48 4.45 11.07
N ILE A 168 -4.65 3.97 12.01
CA ILE A 168 -5.01 2.87 12.90
C ILE A 168 -5.98 3.33 14.00
N THR A 169 -5.82 4.56 14.50
CA THR A 169 -6.64 5.12 15.57
C THR A 169 -7.89 5.86 15.07
N ASP A 170 -8.05 6.04 13.77
CA ASP A 170 -9.18 6.75 13.18
C ASP A 170 -10.49 5.99 13.38
N SER A 171 -11.44 6.66 14.03
CA SER A 171 -12.82 6.20 14.18
C SER A 171 -13.81 6.97 13.30
N THR A 172 -13.32 7.97 12.56
CA THR A 172 -14.16 8.89 11.77
C THR A 172 -14.32 8.45 10.31
N GLY A 173 -13.43 7.58 9.82
CA GLY A 173 -13.39 7.13 8.41
C GLY A 173 -12.71 8.14 7.48
N ASN A 174 -11.99 9.12 8.03
CA ASN A 174 -11.26 10.12 7.24
C ASN A 174 -9.90 9.63 6.75
N PHE A 175 -9.35 8.59 7.39
CA PHE A 175 -8.09 7.98 7.02
C PHE A 175 -8.30 6.63 6.30
N PRO A 176 -7.35 6.22 5.45
CA PRO A 176 -7.44 4.94 4.77
C PRO A 176 -7.36 3.75 5.73
N THR A 177 -8.12 2.70 5.42
CA THR A 177 -7.99 1.42 6.12
C THR A 177 -6.64 0.80 5.85
N ILE A 178 -5.92 0.38 6.90
CA ILE A 178 -4.64 -0.32 6.78
C ILE A 178 -4.87 -1.82 6.92
N VAL A 179 -4.29 -2.60 6.00
CA VAL A 179 -4.15 -4.06 6.07
C VAL A 179 -2.67 -4.39 5.96
N PHE A 180 -2.18 -5.25 6.83
CA PHE A 180 -0.78 -5.60 6.94
C PHE A 180 -0.53 -7.06 6.56
N LEU A 181 0.42 -7.29 5.67
CA LEU A 181 0.81 -8.61 5.16
C LEU A 181 2.34 -8.73 5.12
N ALA A 182 2.91 -9.77 5.72
CA ALA A 182 4.37 -9.97 5.69
C ALA A 182 4.79 -11.42 5.91
N GLY A 183 6.08 -11.69 5.71
CA GLY A 183 6.72 -12.94 6.09
C GLY A 183 7.05 -13.01 7.58
N GLN A 184 6.87 -14.18 8.19
CA GLN A 184 7.22 -14.41 9.60
C GLN A 184 8.74 -14.28 9.85
N ASP A 185 9.55 -14.69 8.85
CA ASP A 185 11.01 -14.62 8.90
C ASP A 185 11.57 -13.41 8.13
N ASP A 186 10.74 -12.38 7.93
CA ASP A 186 11.16 -11.16 7.24
C ASP A 186 12.26 -10.46 8.05
N ARG A 187 13.28 -9.94 7.37
CA ARG A 187 14.37 -9.18 8.00
C ARG A 187 13.90 -7.93 8.75
N TYR A 188 12.73 -7.40 8.39
CA TYR A 188 12.08 -6.28 9.04
C TYR A 188 11.04 -6.72 10.08
N HIS A 189 11.04 -7.99 10.50
CA HIS A 189 10.01 -8.55 11.40
C HIS A 189 9.77 -7.70 12.65
N GLN A 190 10.85 -7.21 13.30
CA GLN A 190 10.72 -6.34 14.49
C GLN A 190 9.99 -5.03 14.18
N ILE A 191 10.30 -4.41 13.04
CA ILE A 191 9.62 -3.19 12.58
C ILE A 191 8.17 -3.49 12.18
N HIS A 192 7.95 -4.62 11.51
CA HIS A 192 6.63 -5.08 11.11
C HIS A 192 5.72 -5.34 12.31
N SER A 193 6.25 -5.89 13.40
CA SER A 193 5.51 -6.15 14.64
C SER A 193 4.95 -4.87 15.25
N LEU A 194 5.65 -3.75 15.14
CA LEU A 194 5.15 -2.46 15.64
C LEU A 194 3.85 -2.00 14.97
N VAL A 195 3.66 -2.33 13.69
CA VAL A 195 2.41 -2.06 12.97
C VAL A 195 1.38 -3.14 13.25
N ALA A 196 1.79 -4.41 13.18
CA ALA A 196 0.90 -5.56 13.34
C ALA A 196 0.23 -5.59 14.72
N GLU A 197 0.97 -5.29 15.79
CA GLU A 197 0.45 -5.24 17.16
C GLU A 197 -0.53 -4.07 17.39
N ALA A 198 -0.44 -3.02 16.59
CA ALA A 198 -1.33 -1.87 16.67
C ALA A 198 -2.63 -2.06 15.88
N LEU A 199 -2.68 -3.02 14.94
CA LEU A 199 -3.83 -3.29 14.10
C LEU A 199 -4.78 -4.32 14.73
N PRO A 200 -6.09 -4.27 14.40
CA PRO A 200 -7.00 -5.39 14.64
C PRO A 200 -6.49 -6.68 14.01
N ALA A 201 -6.61 -7.80 14.72
CA ALA A 201 -6.06 -9.09 14.28
C ALA A 201 -6.58 -9.55 12.90
N ASP A 202 -7.81 -9.19 12.54
CA ASP A 202 -8.42 -9.51 11.26
C ASP A 202 -7.87 -8.69 10.07
N ARG A 203 -6.93 -7.79 10.33
CA ARG A 203 -6.21 -7.00 9.32
C ARG A 203 -4.72 -7.33 9.24
N VAL A 204 -4.28 -8.39 9.94
CA VAL A 204 -2.87 -8.80 10.00
C VAL A 204 -2.72 -10.22 9.47
N PHE A 205 -1.89 -10.39 8.44
CA PHE A 205 -1.69 -11.68 7.77
C PHE A 205 -0.19 -11.99 7.68
N TRP A 206 0.25 -12.96 8.47
CA TRP A 206 1.61 -13.46 8.46
C TRP A 206 1.69 -14.76 7.68
N ALA A 207 2.65 -14.88 6.77
CA ALA A 207 2.90 -16.12 6.06
C ALA A 207 4.31 -16.65 6.38
N PRO A 208 4.54 -17.98 6.35
CA PRO A 208 5.87 -18.54 6.40
C PRO A 208 6.72 -18.00 5.26
N SER A 209 8.00 -17.71 5.49
CA SER A 209 9.03 -17.23 4.61
C SER A 209 9.54 -15.81 4.96
N ARG A 210 10.45 -15.29 4.14
CA ARG A 210 11.24 -14.08 4.39
C ARG A 210 10.65 -12.85 3.71
N HIS A 211 11.50 -11.85 3.42
CA HIS A 211 11.17 -10.67 2.62
C HIS A 211 11.15 -11.01 1.13
N ASP A 212 10.20 -11.82 0.71
CA ASP A 212 10.14 -12.40 -0.63
C ASP A 212 8.71 -12.62 -1.14
N TRP A 213 8.59 -12.91 -2.44
CA TRP A 213 7.31 -13.16 -3.08
C TRP A 213 6.60 -14.45 -2.62
N VAL A 214 7.29 -15.38 -1.98
CA VAL A 214 6.65 -16.58 -1.41
C VAL A 214 5.75 -16.17 -0.26
N ALA A 215 6.29 -15.42 0.71
CA ALA A 215 5.52 -14.89 1.84
C ALA A 215 4.42 -13.94 1.36
N TRP A 216 4.76 -12.98 0.51
CA TRP A 216 3.81 -11.94 0.09
C TRP A 216 2.61 -12.51 -0.65
N LYS A 217 2.82 -13.47 -1.56
CA LYS A 217 1.72 -14.16 -2.26
C LYS A 217 0.83 -14.95 -1.32
N ALA A 218 1.42 -15.69 -0.38
CA ALA A 218 0.67 -16.50 0.57
C ALA A 218 -0.21 -15.60 1.46
N ALA A 219 0.36 -14.56 2.09
CA ALA A 219 -0.37 -13.61 2.91
C ALA A 219 -1.44 -12.86 2.10
N PHE A 220 -1.14 -12.45 0.86
CA PHE A 220 -2.10 -11.79 -0.02
C PHE A 220 -3.26 -12.70 -0.41
N SER A 221 -2.98 -13.97 -0.70
CA SER A 221 -4.02 -14.96 -0.97
C SER A 221 -4.92 -15.17 0.24
N GLU A 222 -4.35 -15.33 1.44
CA GLU A 222 -5.12 -15.47 2.68
C GLU A 222 -6.01 -14.26 2.92
N PHE A 223 -5.46 -13.05 2.82
CA PHE A 223 -6.23 -11.81 2.94
C PHE A 223 -7.40 -11.76 1.96
N LEU A 224 -7.17 -11.99 0.65
CA LEU A 224 -8.21 -11.86 -0.36
C LEU A 224 -9.36 -12.86 -0.19
N HIS A 225 -9.14 -14.02 0.45
CA HIS A 225 -10.17 -15.00 0.76
C HIS A 225 -10.80 -14.80 2.15
N SER A 226 -10.33 -13.83 2.94
CA SER A 226 -10.85 -13.53 4.27
C SER A 226 -12.20 -12.80 4.25
N GLU A 227 -12.92 -12.87 5.36
CA GLU A 227 -14.15 -12.08 5.54
C GLU A 227 -13.86 -10.58 5.58
N THR A 228 -12.66 -10.19 6.03
CA THR A 228 -12.21 -8.79 6.01
C THR A 228 -12.13 -8.24 4.60
N ALA A 229 -11.50 -8.96 3.67
CA ALA A 229 -11.44 -8.53 2.26
C ALA A 229 -12.85 -8.47 1.63
N LYS A 230 -13.71 -9.45 1.88
CA LYS A 230 -15.10 -9.44 1.40
C LYS A 230 -15.86 -8.20 1.87
N LYS A 231 -15.71 -7.80 3.14
CA LYS A 231 -16.33 -6.58 3.68
C LYS A 231 -15.75 -5.31 3.05
N LEU A 232 -14.42 -5.21 2.93
CA LEU A 232 -13.74 -4.03 2.40
C LEU A 232 -14.04 -3.79 0.93
N PHE A 233 -14.21 -4.84 0.13
CA PHE A 233 -14.48 -4.76 -1.31
C PHE A 233 -15.95 -5.05 -1.67
N SER A 234 -16.83 -5.17 -0.68
CA SER A 234 -18.27 -5.30 -0.95
C SER A 234 -18.80 -4.03 -1.66
N LYS A 235 -19.74 -4.21 -2.58
CA LYS A 235 -20.48 -3.08 -3.15
C LYS A 235 -21.21 -2.38 -2.00
N GLN A 236 -20.92 -1.11 -1.76
CA GLN A 236 -21.71 -0.31 -0.84
C GLN A 236 -23.12 -0.20 -1.45
N THR A 237 -24.06 -0.92 -0.87
CA THR A 237 -25.48 -0.72 -1.17
C THR A 237 -25.78 0.70 -0.68
N LEU A 238 -26.02 1.62 -1.60
CA LEU A 238 -26.53 2.95 -1.28
C LEU A 238 -27.79 2.77 -0.44
N GLN A 239 -27.71 2.95 0.85
CA GLN A 239 -28.90 3.16 1.66
C GLN A 239 -29.53 4.47 1.14
N GLN A 240 -30.64 4.35 0.41
CA GLN A 240 -31.44 5.50 0.07
C GLN A 240 -31.88 6.14 1.40
N PRO A 241 -31.69 7.45 1.57
CA PRO A 241 -32.24 8.15 2.73
C PRO A 241 -33.77 8.00 2.70
N LYS A 242 -34.31 7.54 3.83
CA LYS A 242 -35.75 7.49 4.05
C LYS A 242 -36.32 8.89 4.19
#